data_f1ab402d619e9ddbc8eb7252a03844ef
#
_entry.id   f1ab402d619e9ddbc8eb7252a03844ef
#
_cell.length_a   1.000
_cell.length_b   1.000
_cell.length_c   1.000
_cell.angle_alpha   90.00
_cell.angle_beta   90.00
_cell.angle_gamma   90.00
#
_symmetry.space_group_name_H-M   'P 1'
#
loop_
_entity.id
_entity.type
_entity.pdbx_description
1 polymer ?
#
loop_
_entity_poly.entity_id
_entity_poly.type
_entity_poly.pdbx_seq_one_letter_code
_entity_poly.pdbx_strand_id
1 'polypeptide(L)'
;MKLIRVKAEHNYDVEIGVQYSSAIKQILNGHNKVLILAPASLIKQYKLKESKNLSLLSTPNGESQKNSKFLELIWKKAASAGIERTDAIIGFGGGATTDVAGFAAATWLRGINWYAIPTSLAGMVDAGIGGKTGINSAAGKNLIGSFYSPKKVFIDPDFLDSLPKRDISAGMAEVIKCGFISDYKILNLVQDDFLDYPQLISRAVKVKAGVVSKDFKESKLREILNYGHTLGHAIEKDSKYKLRHGEAVSIGMVFAAELSKELADLSQDAVSLHRELLANFNLPLTYSKSRWNSLSVLLMQDKKVKQSRLRFIGISKIAKPVWLEDVSLSILAKVYERISK
;
A
#
# COMPACT_ATOMS: atom_id res chain seq x y z
N MET A 1 13.44 -6.73 17.36
CA MET A 1 13.58 -5.58 16.47
C MET A 1 14.36 -5.98 15.23
N LYS A 2 13.85 -5.67 14.03
CA LYS A 2 14.55 -5.86 12.74
C LYS A 2 14.65 -4.50 12.04
N LEU A 3 15.80 -4.23 11.42
CA LEU A 3 16.07 -2.98 10.71
C LEU A 3 16.28 -3.28 9.23
N ILE A 4 15.56 -2.53 8.36
CA ILE A 4 15.66 -2.64 6.91
C ILE A 4 15.94 -1.24 6.36
N ARG A 5 17.09 -1.09 5.68
CA ARG A 5 17.48 0.16 5.02
C ARG A 5 16.81 0.29 3.65
N VAL A 6 16.23 1.44 3.39
CA VAL A 6 15.68 1.83 2.08
C VAL A 6 16.53 2.95 1.49
N LYS A 7 17.02 2.73 0.27
CA LYS A 7 17.70 3.77 -0.52
C LYS A 7 16.66 4.44 -1.40
N ALA A 8 16.48 5.74 -1.24
CA ALA A 8 15.47 6.49 -1.97
C ALA A 8 15.97 7.91 -2.25
N GLU A 9 15.12 8.94 -2.22
CA GLU A 9 15.53 10.35 -2.26
C GLU A 9 16.60 10.64 -1.20
N HIS A 10 16.43 10.13 0.00
CA HIS A 10 17.45 9.96 1.02
C HIS A 10 17.32 8.56 1.64
N ASN A 11 18.37 8.06 2.23
CA ASN A 11 18.31 6.77 2.92
C ASN A 11 17.49 6.89 4.20
N TYR A 12 16.60 5.93 4.43
CA TYR A 12 15.85 5.84 5.68
C TYR A 12 15.72 4.39 6.14
N ASP A 13 15.38 4.21 7.39
CA ASP A 13 15.22 2.90 8.01
C ASP A 13 13.75 2.56 8.25
N VAL A 14 13.42 1.29 8.05
CA VAL A 14 12.19 0.67 8.53
C VAL A 14 12.54 -0.20 9.72
N GLU A 15 12.04 0.18 10.90
CA GLU A 15 12.24 -0.52 12.17
C GLU A 15 11.00 -1.36 12.48
N ILE A 16 11.15 -2.68 12.59
CA ILE A 16 10.06 -3.63 12.83
C ILE A 16 10.19 -4.23 14.22
N GLY A 17 9.09 -4.28 14.96
CA GLY A 17 9.05 -4.75 16.36
C GLY A 17 9.45 -3.65 17.34
N VAL A 18 9.11 -2.40 17.01
CA VAL A 18 9.27 -1.24 17.90
C VAL A 18 7.89 -0.78 18.34
N GLN A 19 7.64 -0.80 19.63
CA GLN A 19 6.39 -0.29 20.20
C GLN A 19 6.16 1.17 19.82
N TYR A 20 4.94 1.51 19.42
CA TYR A 20 4.57 2.85 18.98
C TYR A 20 4.90 3.96 19.98
N SER A 21 4.75 3.68 21.29
CA SER A 21 5.06 4.64 22.35
C SER A 21 6.54 4.99 22.41
N SER A 22 7.41 4.00 22.21
CA SER A 22 8.87 4.18 22.11
C SER A 22 9.23 4.94 20.83
N ALA A 23 8.56 4.63 19.71
CA ALA A 23 8.74 5.36 18.46
C ALA A 23 8.38 6.84 18.58
N ILE A 24 7.22 7.17 19.17
CA ILE A 24 6.80 8.56 19.42
C ILE A 24 7.80 9.27 20.33
N LYS A 25 8.25 8.63 21.41
CA LYS A 25 9.26 9.19 22.32
C LYS A 25 10.58 9.48 21.60
N GLN A 26 11.03 8.56 20.76
CA GLN A 26 12.25 8.76 19.95
C GLN A 26 12.11 9.96 18.99
N ILE A 27 10.95 10.12 18.33
CA ILE A 27 10.70 11.24 17.43
C ILE A 27 10.67 12.56 18.22
N LEU A 28 9.98 12.61 19.35
CA LEU A 28 9.90 13.80 20.20
C LEU A 28 11.28 14.25 20.72
N ASN A 29 12.19 13.32 21.02
CA ASN A 29 13.54 13.67 21.45
C ASN A 29 14.38 14.30 20.32
N GLY A 30 14.00 14.11 19.07
CA GLY A 30 14.71 14.65 17.90
C GLY A 30 14.11 15.95 17.33
N HIS A 31 12.98 16.43 17.88
CA HIS A 31 12.27 17.60 17.37
C HIS A 31 11.71 18.46 18.49
N ASN A 32 11.66 19.79 18.28
CA ASN A 32 11.06 20.71 19.24
C ASN A 32 9.55 20.55 19.32
N LYS A 33 8.91 20.33 18.17
CA LYS A 33 7.47 20.11 18.06
C LYS A 33 7.15 18.99 17.09
N VAL A 34 6.06 18.28 17.34
CA VAL A 34 5.58 17.18 16.49
C VAL A 34 4.07 17.29 16.34
N LEU A 35 3.58 17.13 15.12
CA LEU A 35 2.15 17.00 14.82
C LEU A 35 1.83 15.55 14.45
N ILE A 36 0.97 14.90 15.22
CA ILE A 36 0.44 13.56 14.87
C ILE A 36 -0.90 13.70 14.16
N LEU A 37 -1.00 13.06 13.00
CA LEU A 37 -2.24 12.83 12.29
C LEU A 37 -2.70 11.40 12.56
N ALA A 38 -3.87 11.23 13.17
CA ALA A 38 -4.39 9.90 13.50
C ALA A 38 -5.93 9.88 13.48
N PRO A 39 -6.58 8.77 13.07
CA PRO A 39 -8.02 8.59 13.26
C PRO A 39 -8.45 8.73 14.72
N ALA A 40 -9.62 9.32 14.96
CA ALA A 40 -10.15 9.52 16.32
C ALA A 40 -10.23 8.22 17.13
N SER A 41 -10.55 7.10 16.47
CA SER A 41 -10.57 5.77 17.08
C SER A 41 -9.21 5.37 17.65
N LEU A 42 -8.13 5.60 16.89
CA LEU A 42 -6.77 5.28 17.30
C LEU A 42 -6.28 6.24 18.41
N ILE A 43 -6.61 7.54 18.32
CA ILE A 43 -6.30 8.50 19.39
C ILE A 43 -6.88 8.02 20.71
N LYS A 44 -8.15 7.61 20.70
CA LYS A 44 -8.85 7.07 21.90
C LYS A 44 -8.26 5.74 22.35
N GLN A 45 -8.08 4.80 21.45
CA GLN A 45 -7.62 3.43 21.75
C GLN A 45 -6.21 3.43 22.34
N TYR A 46 -5.29 4.19 21.76
CA TYR A 46 -3.89 4.27 22.19
C TYR A 46 -3.62 5.43 23.17
N LYS A 47 -4.69 6.09 23.63
CA LYS A 47 -4.64 7.18 24.63
C LYS A 47 -3.61 8.25 24.28
N LEU A 48 -3.51 8.61 23.00
CA LEU A 48 -2.63 9.68 22.55
C LEU A 48 -3.09 11.02 23.17
N LYS A 49 -2.18 11.79 23.73
CA LYS A 49 -2.48 13.06 24.40
C LYS A 49 -1.57 14.17 23.88
N GLU A 50 -2.13 15.36 23.72
CA GLU A 50 -1.34 16.56 23.46
C GLU A 50 -0.45 16.91 24.64
N SER A 51 0.68 17.53 24.36
CA SER A 51 1.61 18.08 25.33
C SER A 51 2.22 19.36 24.79
N LYS A 52 3.12 20.00 25.56
CA LYS A 52 3.81 21.22 25.10
C LYS A 52 4.47 21.06 23.73
N ASN A 53 4.99 19.86 23.43
CA ASN A 53 5.77 19.55 22.22
C ASN A 53 5.01 18.64 21.24
N LEU A 54 3.80 18.19 21.57
CA LEU A 54 3.01 17.25 20.78
C LEU A 54 1.61 17.77 20.55
N SER A 55 1.28 18.04 19.31
CA SER A 55 -0.08 18.36 18.85
C SER A 55 -0.72 17.18 18.13
N LEU A 56 -2.04 17.06 18.26
CA LEU A 56 -2.82 16.04 17.60
C LEU A 56 -3.81 16.67 16.61
N LEU A 57 -4.02 16.01 15.48
CA LEU A 57 -5.12 16.28 14.57
C LEU A 57 -5.83 14.96 14.24
N SER A 58 -7.13 14.91 14.60
CA SER A 58 -7.96 13.77 14.24
C SER A 58 -8.22 13.74 12.74
N THR A 59 -7.95 12.59 12.11
CA THR A 59 -8.23 12.38 10.68
C THR A 59 -9.58 11.70 10.48
N PRO A 60 -10.27 11.96 9.35
CA PRO A 60 -11.34 11.09 8.88
C PRO A 60 -10.86 9.65 8.69
N ASN A 61 -11.76 8.69 8.73
CA ASN A 61 -11.40 7.29 8.54
C ASN A 61 -11.14 6.95 7.07
N GLY A 62 -10.11 6.13 6.82
CA GLY A 62 -9.82 5.55 5.51
C GLY A 62 -9.58 6.61 4.43
N GLU A 63 -10.01 6.32 3.21
CA GLU A 63 -9.71 7.12 2.01
C GLU A 63 -10.37 8.52 2.02
N SER A 64 -11.39 8.75 2.84
CA SER A 64 -12.10 10.04 2.91
C SER A 64 -11.23 11.21 3.37
N GLN A 65 -10.09 10.93 4.03
CA GLN A 65 -9.13 11.95 4.43
C GLN A 65 -8.23 12.45 3.27
N LYS A 66 -8.15 11.69 2.16
CA LYS A 66 -7.26 12.02 1.04
C LYS A 66 -7.88 13.06 0.10
N ASN A 67 -8.07 14.29 0.56
CA ASN A 67 -8.62 15.39 -0.22
C ASN A 67 -8.00 16.74 0.15
N SER A 68 -8.16 17.74 -0.71
CA SER A 68 -7.58 19.06 -0.53
C SER A 68 -8.11 19.82 0.69
N LYS A 69 -9.40 19.64 1.03
CA LYS A 69 -10.01 20.31 2.20
C LYS A 69 -9.36 19.83 3.50
N PHE A 70 -9.13 18.52 3.61
CA PHE A 70 -8.47 17.99 4.80
C PHE A 70 -6.98 18.35 4.83
N LEU A 71 -6.30 18.38 3.69
CA LEU A 71 -4.91 18.85 3.60
C LEU A 71 -4.78 20.31 4.10
N GLU A 72 -5.70 21.17 3.74
CA GLU A 72 -5.75 22.57 4.24
C GLU A 72 -5.92 22.62 5.77
N LEU A 73 -6.74 21.74 6.35
CA LEU A 73 -6.87 21.64 7.81
C LEU A 73 -5.57 21.19 8.47
N ILE A 74 -4.81 20.29 7.85
CA ILE A 74 -3.50 19.87 8.36
C ILE A 74 -2.54 21.08 8.40
N TRP A 75 -2.47 21.87 7.34
CA TRP A 75 -1.62 23.05 7.29
C TRP A 75 -2.05 24.12 8.31
N LYS A 76 -3.35 24.34 8.49
CA LYS A 76 -3.88 25.25 9.53
C LYS A 76 -3.47 24.78 10.94
N LYS A 77 -3.55 23.45 11.22
CA LYS A 77 -3.12 22.90 12.50
C LYS A 77 -1.60 23.00 12.67
N ALA A 78 -0.82 22.74 11.62
CA ALA A 78 0.63 22.91 11.64
C ALA A 78 1.04 24.35 11.95
N ALA A 79 0.37 25.34 11.33
CA ALA A 79 0.59 26.75 11.59
C ALA A 79 0.25 27.13 13.05
N SER A 80 -0.94 26.74 13.54
CA SER A 80 -1.37 27.06 14.91
C SER A 80 -0.54 26.35 15.99
N ALA A 81 0.00 25.16 15.69
CA ALA A 81 0.94 24.45 16.55
C ALA A 81 2.37 25.02 16.47
N GLY A 82 2.63 25.91 15.51
CA GLY A 82 3.95 26.50 15.28
C GLY A 82 4.98 25.47 14.84
N ILE A 83 4.60 24.57 13.93
CA ILE A 83 5.49 23.56 13.34
C ILE A 83 6.48 24.25 12.39
N GLU A 84 7.76 24.16 12.69
CA GLU A 84 8.88 24.76 11.96
C GLU A 84 9.58 23.74 11.03
N ARG A 85 10.59 24.19 10.27
CA ARG A 85 11.32 23.36 9.30
C ARG A 85 12.05 22.16 9.90
N THR A 86 12.50 22.27 11.14
CA THR A 86 13.22 21.21 11.87
C THR A 86 12.29 20.26 12.61
N ASP A 87 11.00 20.60 12.67
CA ASP A 87 9.98 19.79 13.33
C ASP A 87 9.45 18.66 12.44
N ALA A 88 8.45 17.93 12.91
CA ALA A 88 7.99 16.74 12.20
C ALA A 88 6.48 16.56 12.19
N ILE A 89 5.99 15.85 11.15
CA ILE A 89 4.65 15.27 11.10
C ILE A 89 4.76 13.75 11.24
N ILE A 90 3.88 13.15 12.05
CA ILE A 90 3.72 11.69 12.14
C ILE A 90 2.39 11.30 11.51
N GLY A 91 2.42 10.37 10.56
CA GLY A 91 1.24 9.65 10.08
C GLY A 91 1.03 8.39 10.92
N PHE A 92 0.10 8.44 11.89
CA PHE A 92 -0.25 7.34 12.78
C PHE A 92 -1.59 6.75 12.36
N GLY A 93 -1.57 5.68 11.54
CA GLY A 93 -2.80 5.10 11.01
C GLY A 93 -2.55 4.18 9.82
N GLY A 94 -3.59 3.83 9.09
CA GLY A 94 -3.47 3.04 7.86
C GLY A 94 -2.83 3.81 6.71
N GLY A 95 -2.71 3.17 5.54
CA GLY A 95 -2.04 3.74 4.36
C GLY A 95 -2.55 5.12 3.94
N ALA A 96 -3.86 5.37 4.02
CA ALA A 96 -4.41 6.69 3.70
C ALA A 96 -3.88 7.80 4.63
N THR A 97 -3.66 7.48 5.92
CA THR A 97 -3.10 8.43 6.89
C THR A 97 -1.62 8.69 6.61
N THR A 98 -0.85 7.65 6.30
CA THR A 98 0.57 7.82 5.96
C THR A 98 0.75 8.61 4.67
N ASP A 99 -0.10 8.37 3.64
CA ASP A 99 -0.06 9.10 2.38
C ASP A 99 -0.31 10.61 2.57
N VAL A 100 -1.37 10.95 3.30
CA VAL A 100 -1.74 12.35 3.52
C VAL A 100 -0.75 13.07 4.42
N ALA A 101 -0.22 12.37 5.45
CA ALA A 101 0.78 12.93 6.34
C ALA A 101 2.09 13.26 5.60
N GLY A 102 2.56 12.33 4.77
CA GLY A 102 3.75 12.53 3.95
C GLY A 102 3.56 13.66 2.93
N PHE A 103 2.38 13.78 2.31
CA PHE A 103 2.12 14.87 1.37
C PHE A 103 1.96 16.23 2.08
N ALA A 104 1.34 16.27 3.24
CA ALA A 104 1.30 17.47 4.06
C ALA A 104 2.70 17.93 4.47
N ALA A 105 3.57 16.99 4.88
CA ALA A 105 4.96 17.29 5.21
C ALA A 105 5.77 17.76 4.00
N ALA A 106 5.57 17.14 2.82
CA ALA A 106 6.23 17.54 1.59
C ALA A 106 5.92 18.97 1.15
N THR A 107 4.74 19.46 1.50
CA THR A 107 4.22 20.76 1.04
C THR A 107 4.27 21.85 2.11
N TRP A 108 4.32 21.49 3.40
CA TRP A 108 4.50 22.45 4.49
C TRP A 108 5.92 23.01 4.47
N LEU A 109 6.07 24.34 4.47
CA LEU A 109 7.36 25.06 4.44
C LEU A 109 8.33 24.56 3.34
N ARG A 110 7.82 24.02 2.24
CA ARG A 110 8.55 23.38 1.12
C ARG A 110 9.27 22.09 1.51
N GLY A 111 8.79 21.41 2.54
CA GLY A 111 9.30 20.12 3.01
C GLY A 111 9.82 20.17 4.45
N ILE A 112 9.24 19.33 5.31
CA ILE A 112 9.68 19.09 6.68
C ILE A 112 9.83 17.60 6.94
N ASN A 113 10.43 17.22 8.07
CA ASN A 113 10.56 15.81 8.43
C ASN A 113 9.18 15.15 8.62
N TRP A 114 9.08 13.88 8.25
CA TRP A 114 7.91 13.10 8.58
C TRP A 114 8.27 11.64 8.89
N TYR A 115 7.38 10.99 9.62
CA TYR A 115 7.52 9.62 10.08
C TYR A 115 6.22 8.86 9.82
N ALA A 116 6.32 7.60 9.42
CA ALA A 116 5.18 6.71 9.30
C ALA A 116 5.14 5.73 10.48
N ILE A 117 3.98 5.64 11.13
CA ILE A 117 3.64 4.60 12.10
C ILE A 117 2.37 3.90 11.57
N PRO A 118 2.53 2.99 10.59
CA PRO A 118 1.40 2.32 9.97
C PRO A 118 0.74 1.34 10.95
N THR A 119 -0.58 1.43 11.09
CA THR A 119 -1.37 0.59 12.01
C THR A 119 -2.21 -0.48 11.31
N SER A 120 -2.11 -0.62 10.00
CA SER A 120 -2.72 -1.69 9.22
C SER A 120 -1.66 -2.51 8.50
N LEU A 121 -1.92 -3.80 8.26
CA LEU A 121 -0.96 -4.68 7.59
C LEU A 121 -0.57 -4.14 6.20
N ALA A 122 -1.53 -3.71 5.38
CA ALA A 122 -1.26 -3.08 4.09
C ALA A 122 -0.42 -1.79 4.22
N GLY A 123 -0.63 -1.00 5.28
CA GLY A 123 0.21 0.15 5.59
C GLY A 123 1.64 -0.24 5.93
N MET A 124 1.82 -1.32 6.71
CA MET A 124 3.12 -1.82 7.17
C MET A 124 3.98 -2.37 6.02
N VAL A 125 3.36 -3.12 5.09
CA VAL A 125 4.11 -3.84 4.04
C VAL A 125 4.11 -3.11 2.70
N ASP A 126 3.22 -2.12 2.52
CA ASP A 126 3.06 -1.41 1.26
C ASP A 126 3.03 0.11 1.43
N ALA A 127 1.90 0.72 1.78
CA ALA A 127 1.69 2.18 1.66
C ALA A 127 2.68 3.02 2.47
N GLY A 128 3.07 2.61 3.68
CA GLY A 128 4.03 3.35 4.52
C GLY A 128 5.48 3.35 4.00
N ILE A 129 5.77 2.64 2.89
CA ILE A 129 7.13 2.45 2.38
C ILE A 129 7.20 2.92 0.93
N GLY A 130 8.30 3.60 0.58
CA GLY A 130 8.60 3.98 -0.81
C GLY A 130 8.21 5.40 -1.17
N GLY A 131 7.81 6.22 -0.19
CA GLY A 131 7.67 7.67 -0.32
C GLY A 131 6.64 8.15 -1.34
N LYS A 132 5.73 7.30 -1.82
CA LYS A 132 4.56 7.77 -2.57
C LYS A 132 3.59 8.40 -1.59
N THR A 133 3.38 9.70 -1.68
CA THR A 133 2.49 10.45 -0.81
C THR A 133 1.52 11.26 -1.65
N GLY A 134 0.27 11.44 -1.19
CA GLY A 134 -0.67 12.17 -2.02
C GLY A 134 -2.11 12.12 -1.54
N ILE A 135 -2.93 12.82 -2.30
CA ILE A 135 -4.38 12.93 -2.13
C ILE A 135 -5.10 12.59 -3.43
N ASN A 136 -6.41 12.43 -3.31
CA ASN A 136 -7.30 12.20 -4.43
C ASN A 136 -7.79 13.52 -5.03
N SER A 137 -8.17 13.46 -6.30
CA SER A 137 -8.86 14.55 -7.00
C SER A 137 -10.21 14.06 -7.53
N ALA A 138 -11.00 14.95 -8.08
CA ALA A 138 -12.24 14.59 -8.78
C ALA A 138 -12.00 13.66 -9.98
N ALA A 139 -10.81 13.72 -10.59
CA ALA A 139 -10.44 12.89 -11.73
C ALA A 139 -9.99 11.46 -11.33
N GLY A 140 -9.58 11.23 -10.08
CA GLY A 140 -9.16 9.91 -9.63
C GLY A 140 -8.34 9.91 -8.35
N LYS A 141 -8.02 8.69 -7.88
CA LYS A 141 -7.17 8.47 -6.71
C LYS A 141 -5.71 8.81 -7.00
N ASN A 142 -5.02 9.34 -5.97
CA ASN A 142 -3.56 9.52 -5.93
C ASN A 142 -2.98 10.37 -7.08
N LEU A 143 -3.78 11.20 -7.75
CA LEU A 143 -3.31 12.01 -8.87
C LEU A 143 -2.56 13.29 -8.44
N ILE A 144 -2.72 13.69 -7.19
CA ILE A 144 -2.02 14.85 -6.61
C ILE A 144 -1.11 14.34 -5.51
N GLY A 145 0.19 14.47 -5.68
CA GLY A 145 1.13 13.93 -4.71
C GLY A 145 2.58 14.27 -5.00
N SER A 146 3.44 13.71 -4.18
CA SER A 146 4.89 13.86 -4.26
C SER A 146 5.57 12.54 -3.94
N PHE A 147 6.74 12.32 -4.53
CA PHE A 147 7.69 11.35 -4.00
C PHE A 147 8.45 12.02 -2.86
N TYR A 148 8.11 11.70 -1.62
CA TYR A 148 8.68 12.30 -0.43
C TYR A 148 8.95 11.23 0.63
N SER A 149 10.21 10.86 0.80
CA SER A 149 10.62 9.78 1.69
C SER A 149 10.44 10.14 3.17
N PRO A 150 9.95 9.22 4.01
CA PRO A 150 9.95 9.44 5.47
C PRO A 150 11.38 9.46 6.01
N LYS A 151 11.59 10.10 7.14
CA LYS A 151 12.85 9.98 7.90
C LYS A 151 13.02 8.57 8.46
N LYS A 152 11.91 7.94 8.86
CA LYS A 152 11.88 6.57 9.36
C LYS A 152 10.45 6.04 9.32
N VAL A 153 10.33 4.73 9.20
CA VAL A 153 9.06 3.99 9.36
C VAL A 153 9.19 3.11 10.60
N PHE A 154 8.24 3.21 11.52
CA PHE A 154 8.19 2.35 12.71
C PHE A 154 7.00 1.41 12.57
N ILE A 155 7.27 0.12 12.60
CA ILE A 155 6.25 -0.92 12.49
C ILE A 155 6.15 -1.65 13.83
N ASP A 156 5.00 -1.49 14.46
CA ASP A 156 4.60 -2.19 15.66
C ASP A 156 3.60 -3.30 15.25
N PRO A 157 4.01 -4.56 15.22
CA PRO A 157 3.11 -5.66 14.82
C PRO A 157 1.91 -5.84 15.77
N ASP A 158 1.99 -5.38 17.03
CA ASP A 158 0.93 -5.52 18.01
C ASP A 158 -0.34 -4.75 17.61
N PHE A 159 -0.26 -3.82 16.65
CA PHE A 159 -1.45 -3.19 16.07
C PHE A 159 -2.39 -4.19 15.40
N LEU A 160 -1.86 -5.32 14.91
CA LEU A 160 -2.66 -6.34 14.23
C LEU A 160 -3.66 -7.03 15.16
N ASP A 161 -3.36 -7.10 16.48
CA ASP A 161 -4.26 -7.70 17.47
C ASP A 161 -5.62 -7.00 17.55
N SER A 162 -5.63 -5.71 17.27
CA SER A 162 -6.85 -4.89 17.28
C SER A 162 -7.44 -4.60 15.90
N LEU A 163 -6.76 -5.06 14.83
CA LEU A 163 -7.20 -4.81 13.46
C LEU A 163 -8.32 -5.78 13.08
N PRO A 164 -9.43 -5.31 12.47
CA PRO A 164 -10.49 -6.20 11.98
C PRO A 164 -9.94 -7.29 11.06
N LYS A 165 -10.43 -8.52 11.19
CA LYS A 165 -9.99 -9.68 10.37
C LYS A 165 -10.02 -9.38 8.87
N ARG A 166 -11.05 -8.68 8.38
CA ARG A 166 -11.18 -8.28 6.98
C ARG A 166 -10.03 -7.36 6.53
N ASP A 167 -9.54 -6.47 7.40
CA ASP A 167 -8.43 -5.58 7.09
C ASP A 167 -7.08 -6.31 7.17
N ILE A 168 -6.96 -7.32 8.02
CA ILE A 168 -5.81 -8.26 8.01
C ILE A 168 -5.79 -9.03 6.70
N SER A 169 -6.91 -9.66 6.31
CA SER A 169 -7.04 -10.39 5.04
C SER A 169 -6.66 -9.52 3.85
N ALA A 170 -7.18 -8.28 3.80
CA ALA A 170 -6.81 -7.33 2.74
C ALA A 170 -5.31 -7.02 2.72
N GLY A 171 -4.67 -6.90 3.88
CA GLY A 171 -3.21 -6.71 3.98
C GLY A 171 -2.43 -7.95 3.56
N MET A 172 -2.95 -9.15 3.82
CA MET A 172 -2.33 -10.42 3.39
C MET A 172 -2.26 -10.55 1.87
N ALA A 173 -3.16 -9.94 1.11
CA ALA A 173 -3.03 -9.89 -0.35
C ALA A 173 -1.70 -9.25 -0.78
N GLU A 174 -1.27 -8.17 -0.12
CA GLU A 174 0.00 -7.51 -0.41
C GLU A 174 1.22 -8.34 0.03
N VAL A 175 1.10 -9.05 1.15
CA VAL A 175 2.15 -10.00 1.62
C VAL A 175 2.32 -11.14 0.61
N ILE A 176 1.22 -11.79 0.22
CA ILE A 176 1.19 -12.89 -0.76
C ILE A 176 1.72 -12.42 -2.12
N LYS A 177 1.34 -11.22 -2.55
CA LYS A 177 1.90 -10.60 -3.76
C LYS A 177 3.42 -10.56 -3.74
N CYS A 178 4.02 -10.11 -2.63
CA CYS A 178 5.48 -10.11 -2.48
C CYS A 178 6.09 -11.51 -2.62
N GLY A 179 5.37 -12.53 -2.19
CA GLY A 179 5.75 -13.93 -2.38
C GLY A 179 5.83 -14.31 -3.84
N PHE A 180 4.78 -14.04 -4.61
CA PHE A 180 4.70 -14.40 -6.02
C PHE A 180 5.68 -13.63 -6.91
N ILE A 181 5.96 -12.37 -6.60
CA ILE A 181 6.83 -11.54 -7.45
C ILE A 181 8.32 -11.64 -7.09
N SER A 182 8.70 -12.09 -5.87
CA SER A 182 10.09 -11.98 -5.46
C SER A 182 10.55 -12.99 -4.39
N ASP A 183 9.86 -13.15 -3.27
CA ASP A 183 10.29 -13.99 -2.15
C ASP A 183 9.36 -15.16 -1.90
N TYR A 184 9.57 -16.27 -2.63
CA TYR A 184 8.73 -17.47 -2.54
C TYR A 184 8.62 -18.05 -1.11
N LYS A 185 9.57 -17.76 -0.20
CA LYS A 185 9.49 -18.20 1.19
C LYS A 185 8.29 -17.62 1.93
N ILE A 186 7.77 -16.49 1.48
CA ILE A 186 6.51 -15.94 2.00
C ILE A 186 5.37 -16.92 1.73
N LEU A 187 5.33 -17.53 0.53
CA LEU A 187 4.27 -18.46 0.14
C LEU A 187 4.26 -19.73 1.00
N ASN A 188 5.42 -20.16 1.49
CA ASN A 188 5.50 -21.26 2.44
C ASN A 188 4.99 -20.83 3.83
N LEU A 189 5.45 -19.68 4.32
CA LEU A 189 5.09 -19.17 5.65
C LEU A 189 3.60 -18.85 5.82
N VAL A 190 2.90 -18.51 4.74
CA VAL A 190 1.45 -18.23 4.79
C VAL A 190 0.59 -19.51 4.80
N GLN A 191 1.22 -20.68 4.65
CA GLN A 191 0.57 -22.00 4.76
C GLN A 191 0.73 -22.62 6.15
N ASP A 192 1.54 -22.00 7.02
CA ASP A 192 1.74 -22.48 8.38
C ASP A 192 0.46 -22.27 9.21
N ASP A 193 0.14 -23.20 10.10
CA ASP A 193 -1.02 -23.10 11.00
C ASP A 193 -0.95 -21.86 11.91
N PHE A 194 0.27 -21.43 12.26
CA PHE A 194 0.53 -20.24 13.06
C PHE A 194 1.33 -19.21 12.25
N LEU A 195 0.70 -18.09 11.95
CA LEU A 195 1.33 -17.03 11.17
C LEU A 195 2.28 -16.18 12.01
N ASP A 196 3.56 -16.20 11.68
CA ASP A 196 4.56 -15.26 12.23
C ASP A 196 4.46 -13.92 11.47
N TYR A 197 3.51 -13.06 11.88
CA TYR A 197 3.33 -11.73 11.28
C TYR A 197 4.62 -10.88 11.29
N PRO A 198 5.40 -10.79 12.36
CA PRO A 198 6.70 -10.10 12.33
C PRO A 198 7.64 -10.61 11.25
N GLN A 199 7.66 -11.91 10.98
CA GLN A 199 8.49 -12.50 9.93
C GLN A 199 7.93 -12.19 8.54
N LEU A 200 6.61 -12.36 8.33
CA LEU A 200 5.92 -12.05 7.09
C LEU A 200 6.08 -10.57 6.71
N ILE A 201 5.85 -9.65 7.65
CA ILE A 201 6.05 -8.22 7.48
C ILE A 201 7.50 -7.94 7.08
N SER A 202 8.47 -8.50 7.81
CA SER A 202 9.89 -8.29 7.53
C SER A 202 10.27 -8.73 6.11
N ARG A 203 9.74 -9.85 5.63
CA ARG A 203 10.00 -10.34 4.27
C ARG A 203 9.36 -9.44 3.20
N ALA A 204 8.08 -9.10 3.37
CA ALA A 204 7.38 -8.23 2.44
C ALA A 204 8.03 -6.84 2.36
N VAL A 205 8.41 -6.26 3.51
CA VAL A 205 9.16 -5.00 3.58
C VAL A 205 10.50 -5.10 2.86
N LYS A 206 11.25 -6.21 3.00
CA LYS A 206 12.52 -6.42 2.27
C LYS A 206 12.31 -6.44 0.75
N VAL A 207 11.26 -7.10 0.27
CA VAL A 207 10.91 -7.10 -1.16
C VAL A 207 10.66 -5.67 -1.63
N LYS A 208 9.76 -4.96 -0.95
CA LYS A 208 9.41 -3.59 -1.35
C LYS A 208 10.61 -2.64 -1.23
N ALA A 209 11.35 -2.68 -0.14
CA ALA A 209 12.56 -1.88 0.06
C ALA A 209 13.61 -2.13 -1.04
N GLY A 210 13.81 -3.40 -1.41
CA GLY A 210 14.74 -3.78 -2.47
C GLY A 210 14.35 -3.23 -3.84
N VAL A 211 13.05 -3.25 -4.16
CA VAL A 211 12.51 -2.71 -5.41
C VAL A 211 12.58 -1.18 -5.42
N VAL A 212 12.12 -0.52 -4.36
CA VAL A 212 12.14 0.94 -4.20
C VAL A 212 13.57 1.48 -4.27
N SER A 213 14.53 0.78 -3.63
CA SER A 213 15.93 1.20 -3.60
C SER A 213 16.61 1.15 -4.98
N LYS A 214 16.07 0.35 -5.90
CA LYS A 214 16.58 0.26 -7.29
C LYS A 214 15.82 1.18 -8.25
N ASP A 215 14.58 1.50 -7.94
CA ASP A 215 13.69 2.30 -8.79
C ASP A 215 12.71 3.12 -7.95
N PHE A 216 13.23 4.22 -7.38
CA PHE A 216 12.44 5.07 -6.47
C PHE A 216 11.25 5.74 -7.17
N LYS A 217 11.48 6.25 -8.41
CA LYS A 217 10.46 7.03 -9.16
C LYS A 217 9.54 6.18 -10.05
N GLU A 218 9.63 4.83 -9.97
CA GLU A 218 8.80 3.92 -10.76
C GLU A 218 8.98 4.09 -12.27
N SER A 219 10.25 4.06 -12.70
CA SER A 219 10.58 4.17 -14.12
C SER A 219 10.30 2.85 -14.89
N LYS A 220 10.53 1.69 -14.26
CA LYS A 220 10.24 0.37 -14.84
C LYS A 220 10.20 -0.75 -13.81
N LEU A 221 11.30 -0.98 -13.04
CA LEU A 221 11.39 -2.12 -12.12
C LEU A 221 10.31 -2.10 -11.06
N ARG A 222 9.97 -0.93 -10.53
CA ARG A 222 8.97 -0.79 -9.48
C ARG A 222 7.56 -1.18 -9.93
N GLU A 223 7.31 -1.24 -11.24
CA GLU A 223 6.04 -1.73 -11.78
C GLU A 223 5.72 -3.17 -11.37
N ILE A 224 6.73 -4.01 -11.03
CA ILE A 224 6.47 -5.39 -10.57
C ILE A 224 5.59 -5.42 -9.31
N LEU A 225 5.63 -4.36 -8.48
CA LEU A 225 4.74 -4.23 -7.32
C LEU A 225 3.27 -4.06 -7.72
N ASN A 226 2.99 -3.76 -8.99
CA ASN A 226 1.65 -3.64 -9.54
C ASN A 226 1.08 -4.99 -10.04
N TYR A 227 1.68 -6.13 -9.67
CA TYR A 227 1.11 -7.45 -9.93
C TYR A 227 -0.30 -7.54 -9.35
N GLY A 228 -1.29 -7.84 -10.19
CA GLY A 228 -2.71 -7.84 -9.84
C GLY A 228 -3.37 -6.45 -9.80
N HIS A 229 -2.63 -5.37 -9.77
CA HIS A 229 -3.18 -4.02 -9.57
C HIS A 229 -3.90 -3.46 -10.80
N THR A 230 -3.48 -3.79 -12.03
CA THR A 230 -4.09 -3.23 -13.24
C THR A 230 -5.59 -3.53 -13.30
N LEU A 231 -6.01 -4.78 -13.10
CA LEU A 231 -7.43 -5.12 -12.98
C LEU A 231 -7.98 -4.74 -11.60
N GLY A 232 -7.20 -4.89 -10.53
CA GLY A 232 -7.62 -4.55 -9.17
C GLY A 232 -8.13 -3.12 -9.05
N HIS A 233 -7.40 -2.13 -9.56
CA HIS A 233 -7.81 -0.72 -9.55
C HIS A 233 -9.08 -0.48 -10.37
N ALA A 234 -9.25 -1.17 -11.52
CA ALA A 234 -10.48 -1.10 -12.29
C ALA A 234 -11.67 -1.64 -11.46
N ILE A 235 -11.48 -2.76 -10.75
CA ILE A 235 -12.49 -3.33 -9.84
C ILE A 235 -12.78 -2.41 -8.65
N GLU A 236 -11.78 -1.79 -8.03
CA GLU A 236 -12.02 -0.80 -6.97
C GLU A 236 -12.94 0.31 -7.45
N LYS A 237 -12.65 0.87 -8.62
CA LYS A 237 -13.45 1.96 -9.21
C LYS A 237 -14.85 1.49 -9.59
N ASP A 238 -14.97 0.33 -10.24
CA ASP A 238 -16.24 -0.27 -10.65
C ASP A 238 -17.14 -0.60 -9.46
N SER A 239 -16.58 -1.14 -8.38
CA SER A 239 -17.28 -1.41 -7.12
C SER A 239 -17.61 -0.17 -6.30
N LYS A 240 -17.25 1.04 -6.80
CA LYS A 240 -17.34 2.31 -6.06
C LYS A 240 -16.65 2.23 -4.70
N TYR A 241 -15.48 1.58 -4.66
CA TYR A 241 -14.65 1.38 -3.48
C TYR A 241 -15.32 0.62 -2.32
N LYS A 242 -16.32 -0.21 -2.62
CA LYS A 242 -16.94 -1.11 -1.63
C LYS A 242 -16.04 -2.28 -1.23
N LEU A 243 -15.21 -2.73 -2.17
CA LEU A 243 -14.14 -3.69 -1.88
C LEU A 243 -12.94 -2.97 -1.24
N ARG A 244 -12.30 -3.64 -0.29
CA ARG A 244 -10.98 -3.24 0.21
C ARG A 244 -9.95 -3.34 -0.91
N HIS A 245 -8.91 -2.54 -0.85
CA HIS A 245 -7.82 -2.60 -1.84
C HIS A 245 -7.29 -4.02 -2.05
N GLY A 246 -6.89 -4.71 -0.98
CA GLY A 246 -6.39 -6.08 -1.08
C GLY A 246 -7.41 -7.10 -1.59
N GLU A 247 -8.72 -6.88 -1.37
CA GLU A 247 -9.77 -7.73 -1.95
C GLU A 247 -9.80 -7.58 -3.48
N ALA A 248 -9.70 -6.37 -3.99
CA ALA A 248 -9.65 -6.12 -5.43
C ALA A 248 -8.33 -6.61 -6.05
N VAL A 249 -7.20 -6.40 -5.36
CA VAL A 249 -5.89 -6.91 -5.78
C VAL A 249 -5.85 -8.44 -5.78
N SER A 250 -6.52 -9.11 -4.85
CA SER A 250 -6.67 -10.58 -4.86
C SER A 250 -7.28 -11.09 -6.16
N ILE A 251 -8.43 -10.55 -6.56
CA ILE A 251 -9.07 -10.89 -7.85
C ILE A 251 -8.12 -10.56 -9.02
N GLY A 252 -7.46 -9.41 -8.95
CA GLY A 252 -6.49 -8.99 -9.94
C GLY A 252 -5.27 -9.91 -10.03
N MET A 253 -4.80 -10.49 -8.92
CA MET A 253 -3.70 -11.48 -8.92
C MET A 253 -4.12 -12.80 -9.56
N VAL A 254 -5.34 -13.29 -9.28
CA VAL A 254 -5.86 -14.48 -9.94
C VAL A 254 -5.98 -14.25 -11.46
N PHE A 255 -6.47 -13.07 -11.87
CA PHE A 255 -6.50 -12.68 -13.27
C PHE A 255 -5.09 -12.62 -13.88
N ALA A 256 -4.13 -11.98 -13.20
CA ALA A 256 -2.76 -11.88 -13.68
C ALA A 256 -2.07 -13.25 -13.79
N ALA A 257 -2.39 -14.19 -12.90
CA ALA A 257 -1.89 -15.56 -12.98
C ALA A 257 -2.47 -16.31 -14.19
N GLU A 258 -3.80 -16.22 -14.44
CA GLU A 258 -4.44 -16.80 -15.62
C GLU A 258 -3.91 -16.16 -16.91
N LEU A 259 -3.67 -14.85 -16.91
CA LEU A 259 -3.07 -14.15 -18.04
C LEU A 259 -1.61 -14.58 -18.27
N SER A 260 -0.87 -14.80 -17.19
CA SER A 260 0.51 -15.31 -17.24
C SER A 260 0.56 -16.74 -17.79
N LYS A 261 -0.43 -17.56 -17.47
CA LYS A 261 -0.57 -18.89 -18.08
C LYS A 261 -0.81 -18.82 -19.59
N GLU A 262 -1.61 -17.87 -20.05
CA GLU A 262 -1.93 -17.70 -21.47
C GLU A 262 -0.76 -17.12 -22.28
N LEU A 263 0.08 -16.24 -21.68
CA LEU A 263 1.05 -15.43 -22.41
C LEU A 263 2.52 -15.60 -21.97
N ALA A 264 2.77 -16.28 -20.85
CA ALA A 264 4.11 -16.38 -20.26
C ALA A 264 4.40 -17.79 -19.70
N ASP A 265 3.66 -18.81 -20.15
CA ASP A 265 3.86 -20.23 -19.82
C ASP A 265 3.86 -20.54 -18.30
N LEU A 266 3.13 -19.75 -17.51
CA LEU A 266 2.95 -20.06 -16.08
C LEU A 266 2.22 -21.39 -15.92
N SER A 267 2.74 -22.28 -15.08
CA SER A 267 2.13 -23.60 -14.84
C SER A 267 0.73 -23.50 -14.21
N GLN A 268 -0.11 -24.50 -14.48
CA GLN A 268 -1.43 -24.61 -13.83
C GLN A 268 -1.31 -24.70 -12.32
N ASP A 269 -0.29 -25.39 -11.79
CA ASP A 269 -0.06 -25.52 -10.34
C ASP A 269 0.19 -24.15 -9.71
N ALA A 270 0.95 -23.29 -10.39
CA ALA A 270 1.15 -21.93 -9.89
C ALA A 270 -0.14 -21.11 -9.88
N VAL A 271 -1.01 -21.26 -10.90
CA VAL A 271 -2.35 -20.62 -10.92
C VAL A 271 -3.22 -21.15 -9.78
N SER A 272 -3.21 -22.47 -9.55
CA SER A 272 -3.96 -23.10 -8.46
C SER A 272 -3.47 -22.61 -7.09
N LEU A 273 -2.15 -22.50 -6.91
CA LEU A 273 -1.56 -21.98 -5.69
C LEU A 273 -2.00 -20.52 -5.38
N HIS A 274 -2.17 -19.66 -6.41
CA HIS A 274 -2.72 -18.32 -6.18
C HIS A 274 -4.11 -18.39 -5.57
N ARG A 275 -4.98 -19.23 -6.15
CA ARG A 275 -6.36 -19.38 -5.67
C ARG A 275 -6.40 -19.92 -4.24
N GLU A 276 -5.60 -20.96 -3.96
CA GLU A 276 -5.51 -21.58 -2.64
C GLU A 276 -5.07 -20.58 -1.58
N LEU A 277 -3.91 -19.94 -1.78
CA LEU A 277 -3.35 -19.05 -0.77
C LEU A 277 -4.24 -17.83 -0.50
N LEU A 278 -4.88 -17.26 -1.53
CA LEU A 278 -5.78 -16.14 -1.35
C LEU A 278 -7.10 -16.57 -0.68
N ALA A 279 -7.62 -17.75 -1.00
CA ALA A 279 -8.82 -18.30 -0.37
C ALA A 279 -8.62 -18.58 1.12
N ASN A 280 -7.45 -19.05 1.54
CA ASN A 280 -7.12 -19.30 2.94
C ASN A 280 -7.26 -18.05 3.82
N PHE A 281 -7.16 -16.86 3.22
CA PHE A 281 -7.41 -15.57 3.89
C PHE A 281 -8.81 -15.01 3.63
N ASN A 282 -9.76 -15.81 3.14
CA ASN A 282 -11.12 -15.37 2.79
C ASN A 282 -11.13 -14.19 1.80
N LEU A 283 -10.14 -14.09 0.94
CA LEU A 283 -10.07 -13.08 -0.11
C LEU A 283 -10.92 -13.50 -1.31
N PRO A 284 -11.61 -12.57 -1.99
CA PRO A 284 -12.38 -12.90 -3.19
C PRO A 284 -11.44 -13.24 -4.35
N LEU A 285 -11.81 -14.27 -5.10
CA LEU A 285 -11.05 -14.80 -6.26
C LEU A 285 -11.71 -14.48 -7.59
N THR A 286 -12.96 -14.02 -7.56
CA THR A 286 -13.82 -13.85 -8.72
C THR A 286 -14.54 -12.51 -8.71
N TYR A 287 -14.92 -12.03 -9.89
CA TYR A 287 -15.79 -10.87 -10.01
C TYR A 287 -16.97 -11.18 -10.97
N SER A 288 -18.01 -10.34 -10.97
CA SER A 288 -19.21 -10.62 -11.75
C SER A 288 -18.95 -10.57 -13.25
N LYS A 289 -19.39 -11.62 -13.98
CA LYS A 289 -19.26 -11.73 -15.44
C LYS A 289 -19.88 -10.53 -16.18
N SER A 290 -21.02 -10.02 -15.68
CA SER A 290 -21.71 -8.86 -16.27
C SER A 290 -20.92 -7.55 -16.24
N ARG A 291 -19.84 -7.48 -15.45
CA ARG A 291 -19.04 -6.26 -15.27
C ARG A 291 -17.92 -6.08 -16.29
N TRP A 292 -17.68 -7.05 -17.16
CA TRP A 292 -16.58 -6.98 -18.13
C TRP A 292 -16.61 -5.72 -18.99
N ASN A 293 -17.78 -5.33 -19.52
CA ASN A 293 -17.90 -4.15 -20.36
C ASN A 293 -17.46 -2.87 -19.62
N SER A 294 -17.84 -2.70 -18.37
CA SER A 294 -17.43 -1.54 -17.60
C SER A 294 -15.94 -1.59 -17.24
N LEU A 295 -15.41 -2.75 -16.88
CA LEU A 295 -13.99 -2.94 -16.57
C LEU A 295 -13.09 -2.69 -17.78
N SER A 296 -13.47 -3.17 -18.97
CA SER A 296 -12.70 -2.95 -20.18
C SER A 296 -12.58 -1.46 -20.55
N VAL A 297 -13.65 -0.69 -20.34
CA VAL A 297 -13.62 0.78 -20.51
C VAL A 297 -12.64 1.42 -19.52
N LEU A 298 -12.66 1.01 -18.23
CA LEU A 298 -11.77 1.53 -17.20
C LEU A 298 -10.29 1.22 -17.50
N LEU A 299 -10.00 -0.01 -17.94
CA LEU A 299 -8.65 -0.41 -18.37
C LEU A 299 -8.13 0.45 -19.53
N MET A 300 -8.99 0.73 -20.50
CA MET A 300 -8.64 1.55 -21.66
C MET A 300 -8.48 3.04 -21.30
N GLN A 301 -9.19 3.54 -20.28
CA GLN A 301 -9.01 4.90 -19.79
C GLN A 301 -7.63 5.08 -19.13
N ASP A 302 -7.17 4.12 -18.33
CA ASP A 302 -5.83 4.15 -17.71
C ASP A 302 -4.72 4.18 -18.78
N LYS A 303 -4.87 3.39 -19.86
CA LYS A 303 -3.99 3.43 -21.03
C LYS A 303 -3.88 4.84 -21.65
N LYS A 304 -5.02 5.52 -21.85
CA LYS A 304 -5.05 6.85 -22.47
C LYS A 304 -4.38 7.92 -21.59
N VAL A 305 -4.62 7.87 -20.28
CA VAL A 305 -4.03 8.83 -19.32
C VAL A 305 -2.51 8.69 -19.28
N LYS A 306 -1.99 7.48 -19.33
CA LYS A 306 -0.55 7.21 -19.27
C LYS A 306 0.17 7.37 -20.62
N GLN A 307 -0.55 7.69 -21.71
CA GLN A 307 -0.02 7.69 -23.08
C GLN A 307 0.82 6.44 -23.41
N SER A 308 0.47 5.33 -22.79
CA SER A 308 1.25 4.09 -22.80
C SER A 308 0.43 2.93 -23.35
N ARG A 309 1.12 1.87 -23.75
CA ARG A 309 0.49 0.60 -24.09
C ARG A 309 -0.16 -0.01 -22.85
N LEU A 310 -1.29 -0.72 -23.02
CA LEU A 310 -1.90 -1.47 -21.93
C LEU A 310 -0.92 -2.56 -21.50
N ARG A 311 -0.42 -2.44 -20.28
CA ARG A 311 0.60 -3.33 -19.73
C ARG A 311 0.09 -3.99 -18.46
N PHE A 312 0.32 -5.29 -18.37
CA PHE A 312 0.10 -6.06 -17.14
C PHE A 312 1.43 -6.58 -16.61
N ILE A 313 1.54 -6.66 -15.31
CA ILE A 313 2.61 -7.43 -14.70
C ILE A 313 2.11 -8.87 -14.57
N GLY A 314 2.83 -9.80 -15.17
CA GLY A 314 2.68 -11.23 -15.04
C GLY A 314 3.86 -11.87 -14.34
N ILE A 315 3.87 -13.20 -14.25
CA ILE A 315 5.01 -14.00 -13.82
C ILE A 315 5.18 -15.20 -14.75
N SER A 316 6.40 -15.50 -15.20
CA SER A 316 6.68 -16.73 -15.96
C SER A 316 6.90 -17.95 -15.05
N LYS A 317 7.33 -17.71 -13.83
CA LYS A 317 7.45 -18.65 -12.70
C LYS A 317 7.29 -17.87 -11.41
N ILE A 318 7.07 -18.54 -10.30
CA ILE A 318 7.10 -17.92 -8.97
C ILE A 318 8.42 -17.15 -8.79
N ALA A 319 8.34 -15.92 -8.32
CA ALA A 319 9.43 -14.96 -8.15
C ALA A 319 10.15 -14.55 -9.46
N LYS A 320 9.50 -14.71 -10.62
CA LYS A 320 10.02 -14.27 -11.94
C LYS A 320 9.00 -13.38 -12.66
N PRO A 321 8.89 -12.10 -12.26
CA PRO A 321 7.97 -11.16 -12.90
C PRO A 321 8.35 -10.88 -14.35
N VAL A 322 7.34 -10.69 -15.19
CA VAL A 322 7.44 -10.33 -16.60
C VAL A 322 6.45 -9.21 -16.93
N TRP A 323 6.76 -8.43 -17.97
CA TRP A 323 5.87 -7.39 -18.48
C TRP A 323 5.11 -7.93 -19.68
N LEU A 324 3.79 -7.99 -19.57
CA LEU A 324 2.89 -8.41 -20.64
C LEU A 324 2.38 -7.14 -21.32
N GLU A 325 2.94 -6.84 -22.48
CA GLU A 325 2.66 -5.62 -23.23
C GLU A 325 1.69 -5.88 -24.38
N ASP A 326 0.93 -4.87 -24.77
CA ASP A 326 0.03 -4.89 -25.93
C ASP A 326 -1.01 -6.03 -25.92
N VAL A 327 -1.46 -6.41 -24.72
CA VAL A 327 -2.46 -7.49 -24.59
C VAL A 327 -3.78 -7.06 -25.21
N SER A 328 -4.31 -7.86 -26.14
CA SER A 328 -5.57 -7.56 -26.82
C SER A 328 -6.77 -7.70 -25.88
N LEU A 329 -7.82 -6.90 -26.13
CA LEU A 329 -9.06 -6.98 -25.36
C LEU A 329 -9.73 -8.37 -25.48
N SER A 330 -9.56 -9.07 -26.59
CA SER A 330 -10.08 -10.43 -26.78
C SER A 330 -9.43 -11.45 -25.83
N ILE A 331 -8.10 -11.37 -25.67
CA ILE A 331 -7.38 -12.21 -24.70
C ILE A 331 -7.80 -11.85 -23.27
N LEU A 332 -7.90 -10.57 -22.94
CA LEU A 332 -8.34 -10.13 -21.61
C LEU A 332 -9.77 -10.62 -21.31
N ALA A 333 -10.69 -10.55 -22.28
CA ALA A 333 -12.05 -11.06 -22.13
C ALA A 333 -12.07 -12.57 -21.86
N LYS A 334 -11.32 -13.35 -22.67
CA LYS A 334 -11.19 -14.80 -22.50
C LYS A 334 -10.64 -15.17 -21.11
N VAL A 335 -9.62 -14.46 -20.65
CA VAL A 335 -9.03 -14.69 -19.33
C VAL A 335 -10.00 -14.26 -18.22
N TYR A 336 -10.72 -13.15 -18.40
CA TYR A 336 -11.72 -12.70 -17.44
C TYR A 336 -12.85 -13.71 -17.23
N GLU A 337 -13.27 -14.42 -18.27
CA GLU A 337 -14.27 -15.50 -18.13
C GLU A 337 -13.84 -16.59 -17.15
N ARG A 338 -12.54 -16.89 -17.03
CA ARG A 338 -12.00 -17.91 -16.11
C ARG A 338 -12.07 -17.50 -14.65
N ILE A 339 -12.19 -16.20 -14.39
CA ILE A 339 -12.26 -15.62 -13.03
C ILE A 339 -13.63 -15.00 -12.74
N SER A 340 -14.59 -15.13 -13.63
CA SER A 340 -15.93 -14.55 -13.47
C SER A 340 -16.93 -15.56 -12.90
N LYS A 341 -17.97 -15.06 -12.23
CA LYS A 341 -19.11 -15.81 -11.71
C LYS A 341 -20.42 -15.10 -12.02
#